data_e964a64b1e774d235615c7cb8d2ca4e5
#
_entry.id   e964a64b1e774d235615c7cb8d2ca4e5
#
_cell.length_a   1.000
_cell.length_b   1.000
_cell.length_c   1.000
_cell.angle_alpha   90.00
_cell.angle_beta   90.00
_cell.angle_gamma   90.00
#
_symmetry.space_group_name_H-M   'P 1'
#
loop_
_entity.id
_entity.type
_entity.pdbx_description
1 polymer ?
#
loop_
_entity_poly.entity_id
_entity_poly.type
_entity_poly.pdbx_seq_one_letter_code
_entity_poly.pdbx_strand_id
1 'polypeptide(L)'
;MEEKVETPANGNKDRFFTPPLIIIYVTVFIDLIGFGMVIPILPFYAESLNASPFQIGVLFAVYSLMQFLFAPLLGKLSDQYGRRPILFISILGSAVGYFVIGFANTLFLVFLGRIIGGITGANISTAQAYIADVTTRENRARGMGLFGAMFGLGFIMGPAIAGILSKYGVHVPFYCAAVLSLANAIALYFVLPESLKPENRRARKDGSNRIQQFVGALKERQFGTINLVYFLLITAFSIMTYAFVLFTAYRYGLSAEQNGYLFAFVGVISVIGQGLLFGFFVRRLGEPVLVCIGCFLMSASLFAIPFVGPLTGGLAALLVCCTVLSLGNAMASPALTSLGSKITAEHEQGSRLGIMQSGASLARAAGPMIGGVLLNNQFNSIDDATVNRTFFTASAIMAAALLVSLFAVRVVRNVQEIS
;
A
#
# COMPACT_ATOMS: atom_id res chain seq x y z
N MET A 1 -45.58 -36.85 23.37
CA MET A 1 -45.32 -36.45 21.97
C MET A 1 -44.16 -35.45 22.04
N GLU A 2 -42.94 -35.96 21.93
CA GLU A 2 -41.72 -35.13 21.86
C GLU A 2 -41.51 -34.68 20.42
N GLU A 3 -41.57 -33.40 20.18
CA GLU A 3 -41.34 -32.77 18.92
C GLU A 3 -39.83 -32.78 18.64
N LYS A 4 -39.38 -33.63 17.70
CA LYS A 4 -38.03 -33.66 17.20
C LYS A 4 -37.74 -32.37 16.47
N VAL A 5 -36.95 -31.48 17.10
CA VAL A 5 -36.33 -30.37 16.42
C VAL A 5 -35.32 -30.94 15.41
N GLU A 6 -35.69 -30.91 14.13
CA GLU A 6 -34.78 -31.22 13.03
C GLU A 6 -33.69 -30.17 12.97
N THR A 7 -32.45 -30.54 13.34
CA THR A 7 -31.24 -29.79 13.07
C THR A 7 -31.00 -29.76 11.56
N PRO A 8 -30.87 -28.58 10.93
CA PRO A 8 -30.59 -28.53 9.49
C PRO A 8 -29.22 -29.10 9.19
N ALA A 9 -29.19 -29.92 8.13
CA ALA A 9 -28.08 -30.71 7.63
C ALA A 9 -26.71 -29.96 7.63
N ASN A 10 -25.79 -30.59 8.33
CA ASN A 10 -24.40 -30.20 8.49
C ASN A 10 -23.60 -30.57 7.21
N GLY A 11 -23.57 -29.72 6.21
CA GLY A 11 -22.89 -29.98 4.94
C GLY A 11 -22.24 -28.72 4.41
N ASN A 12 -21.19 -28.19 5.03
CA ASN A 12 -20.11 -27.40 4.42
C ASN A 12 -19.33 -26.49 5.42
N LYS A 13 -19.27 -26.83 6.71
CA LYS A 13 -18.58 -25.98 7.72
C LYS A 13 -17.07 -26.00 7.65
N ASP A 14 -16.43 -26.87 6.87
CA ASP A 14 -14.96 -27.07 6.90
C ASP A 14 -14.20 -26.49 5.69
N ARG A 15 -14.86 -25.86 4.75
CA ARG A 15 -14.18 -25.25 3.60
C ARG A 15 -13.90 -23.77 3.84
N PHE A 16 -12.66 -23.45 4.21
CA PHE A 16 -12.20 -22.07 4.32
C PHE A 16 -12.38 -21.30 2.99
N PHE A 17 -12.05 -21.93 1.86
CA PHE A 17 -12.19 -21.32 0.54
C PHE A 17 -13.65 -21.46 0.04
N THR A 18 -14.45 -20.44 0.30
CA THR A 18 -15.78 -20.29 -0.29
C THR A 18 -15.71 -19.49 -1.58
N PRO A 19 -16.65 -19.68 -2.55
CA PRO A 19 -16.66 -18.89 -3.78
C PRO A 19 -16.64 -17.37 -3.55
N PRO A 20 -17.38 -16.79 -2.59
CA PRO A 20 -17.29 -15.35 -2.29
C PRO A 20 -15.89 -14.90 -1.85
N LEU A 21 -15.19 -15.72 -1.03
CA LEU A 21 -13.82 -15.41 -0.60
C LEU A 21 -12.82 -15.46 -1.76
N ILE A 22 -12.95 -16.44 -2.64
CA ILE A 22 -12.06 -16.55 -3.82
C ILE A 22 -12.23 -15.30 -4.69
N ILE A 23 -13.46 -14.90 -4.96
CA ILE A 23 -13.75 -13.75 -5.83
C ILE A 23 -13.22 -12.46 -5.24
N ILE A 24 -13.44 -12.21 -3.95
CA ILE A 24 -12.93 -10.97 -3.34
C ILE A 24 -11.39 -10.94 -3.33
N TYR A 25 -10.71 -12.07 -3.15
CA TYR A 25 -9.25 -12.13 -3.27
C TYR A 25 -8.76 -11.89 -4.70
N VAL A 26 -9.41 -12.47 -5.70
CA VAL A 26 -9.12 -12.20 -7.12
C VAL A 26 -9.37 -10.74 -7.45
N THR A 27 -10.46 -10.18 -6.95
CA THR A 27 -10.79 -8.74 -7.11
C THR A 27 -9.69 -7.85 -6.54
N VAL A 28 -9.27 -8.09 -5.31
CA VAL A 28 -8.18 -7.34 -4.66
C VAL A 28 -6.86 -7.50 -5.40
N PHE A 29 -6.55 -8.72 -5.84
CA PHE A 29 -5.33 -9.01 -6.58
C PHE A 29 -5.27 -8.25 -7.92
N ILE A 30 -6.36 -8.26 -8.70
CA ILE A 30 -6.45 -7.52 -9.98
C ILE A 30 -6.32 -6.01 -9.76
N ASP A 31 -6.98 -5.47 -8.74
CA ASP A 31 -6.90 -4.05 -8.39
C ASP A 31 -5.47 -3.64 -8.04
N LEU A 32 -4.76 -4.49 -7.29
CA LEU A 32 -3.36 -4.27 -6.91
C LEU A 32 -2.36 -4.46 -8.08
N ILE A 33 -2.65 -5.34 -9.03
CA ILE A 33 -1.90 -5.40 -10.29
C ILE A 33 -2.03 -4.07 -11.02
N GLY A 34 -3.26 -3.54 -11.18
CA GLY A 34 -3.49 -2.25 -11.84
C GLY A 34 -2.75 -1.11 -11.16
N PHE A 35 -2.81 -1.04 -9.82
CA PHE A 35 -2.06 -0.05 -9.04
C PHE A 35 -0.54 -0.21 -9.21
N GLY A 36 -0.03 -1.45 -9.16
CA GLY A 36 1.39 -1.77 -9.32
C GLY A 36 1.94 -1.42 -10.71
N MET A 37 1.11 -1.56 -11.77
CA MET A 37 1.49 -1.18 -13.13
C MET A 37 1.81 0.31 -13.27
N VAL A 38 1.12 1.16 -12.52
CA VAL A 38 1.30 2.62 -12.59
C VAL A 38 2.69 3.05 -12.12
N ILE A 39 3.24 2.39 -11.10
CA ILE A 39 4.47 2.84 -10.41
C ILE A 39 5.65 3.03 -11.37
N PRO A 40 6.09 2.02 -12.15
CA PRO A 40 7.25 2.17 -13.04
C PRO A 40 6.97 2.97 -14.31
N ILE A 41 5.71 3.10 -14.74
CA ILE A 41 5.37 3.66 -16.06
C ILE A 41 4.98 5.14 -15.98
N LEU A 42 4.28 5.53 -14.92
CA LEU A 42 3.73 6.89 -14.79
C LEU A 42 4.79 8.00 -14.93
N PRO A 43 6.02 7.89 -14.36
CA PRO A 43 7.04 8.90 -14.56
C PRO A 43 7.41 9.08 -16.03
N PHE A 44 7.72 8.00 -16.75
CA PHE A 44 8.07 8.05 -18.18
C PHE A 44 6.93 8.61 -19.03
N TYR A 45 5.70 8.23 -18.71
CA TYR A 45 4.53 8.73 -19.42
C TYR A 45 4.33 10.22 -19.19
N ALA A 46 4.44 10.69 -17.96
CA ALA A 46 4.30 12.11 -17.64
C ALA A 46 5.46 12.93 -18.23
N GLU A 47 6.70 12.41 -18.23
CA GLU A 47 7.85 13.05 -18.89
C GLU A 47 7.63 13.18 -20.41
N SER A 48 7.01 12.20 -21.08
CA SER A 48 6.66 12.30 -22.50
C SER A 48 5.64 13.42 -22.79
N LEU A 49 4.92 13.87 -21.76
CA LEU A 49 3.99 15.02 -21.80
C LEU A 49 4.63 16.30 -21.21
N ASN A 50 5.96 16.35 -21.13
CA ASN A 50 6.75 17.47 -20.60
C ASN A 50 6.46 17.81 -19.12
N ALA A 51 6.10 16.81 -18.30
CA ALA A 51 5.93 17.01 -16.88
C ALA A 51 7.28 17.20 -16.18
N SER A 52 7.36 18.20 -15.29
CA SER A 52 8.51 18.37 -14.41
C SER A 52 8.52 17.29 -13.31
N PRO A 53 9.68 17.02 -12.66
CA PRO A 53 9.77 16.10 -11.53
C PRO A 53 8.75 16.45 -10.42
N PHE A 54 8.53 17.73 -10.16
CA PHE A 54 7.51 18.17 -9.19
C PHE A 54 6.09 17.74 -9.61
N GLN A 55 5.70 17.94 -10.86
CA GLN A 55 4.38 17.56 -11.38
C GLN A 55 4.17 16.04 -11.32
N ILE A 56 5.22 15.24 -11.58
CA ILE A 56 5.16 13.79 -11.43
C ILE A 56 4.94 13.42 -9.96
N GLY A 57 5.63 14.07 -9.03
CA GLY A 57 5.41 13.89 -7.60
C GLY A 57 3.97 14.20 -7.19
N VAL A 58 3.38 15.28 -7.71
CA VAL A 58 1.97 15.64 -7.48
C VAL A 58 1.01 14.61 -8.08
N LEU A 59 1.32 14.00 -9.24
CA LEU A 59 0.51 12.91 -9.83
C LEU A 59 0.42 11.68 -8.91
N PHE A 60 1.50 11.32 -8.23
CA PHE A 60 1.47 10.25 -7.22
C PHE A 60 0.70 10.67 -5.98
N ALA A 61 0.94 11.89 -5.51
CA ALA A 61 0.34 12.43 -4.30
C ALA A 61 -1.17 12.59 -4.42
N VAL A 62 -1.67 13.10 -5.54
CA VAL A 62 -3.10 13.38 -5.71
C VAL A 62 -3.95 12.10 -5.64
N TYR A 63 -3.46 10.99 -6.19
CA TYR A 63 -4.13 9.70 -6.05
C TYR A 63 -4.27 9.29 -4.57
N SER A 64 -3.17 9.33 -3.83
CA SER A 64 -3.15 8.93 -2.41
C SER A 64 -3.94 9.89 -1.53
N LEU A 65 -3.94 11.18 -1.87
CA LEU A 65 -4.74 12.20 -1.19
C LEU A 65 -6.24 11.96 -1.41
N MET A 66 -6.66 11.71 -2.65
CA MET A 66 -8.05 11.35 -2.95
C MET A 66 -8.45 10.07 -2.23
N GLN A 67 -7.60 9.04 -2.25
CA GLN A 67 -7.83 7.82 -1.50
C GLN A 67 -8.02 8.08 0.01
N PHE A 68 -7.18 8.92 0.61
CA PHE A 68 -7.29 9.31 2.01
C PHE A 68 -8.62 10.02 2.31
N LEU A 69 -9.00 11.00 1.49
CA LEU A 69 -10.21 11.78 1.69
C LEU A 69 -11.50 10.97 1.49
N PHE A 70 -11.51 10.08 0.49
CA PHE A 70 -12.71 9.34 0.11
C PHE A 70 -12.85 7.96 0.76
N ALA A 71 -11.80 7.38 1.35
CA ALA A 71 -11.89 6.09 2.03
C ALA A 71 -12.95 6.05 3.16
N PRO A 72 -13.05 7.07 4.06
CA PRO A 72 -14.09 7.08 5.08
C PRO A 72 -15.51 7.21 4.49
N LEU A 73 -15.65 7.94 3.37
CA LEU A 73 -16.92 8.11 2.68
C LEU A 73 -17.37 6.81 2.03
N LEU A 74 -16.51 6.15 1.26
CA LEU A 74 -16.81 4.86 0.63
C LEU A 74 -17.08 3.77 1.68
N GLY A 75 -16.32 3.76 2.78
CA GLY A 75 -16.59 2.88 3.91
C GLY A 75 -17.99 3.08 4.48
N LYS A 76 -18.41 4.34 4.73
CA LYS A 76 -19.76 4.68 5.19
C LYS A 76 -20.84 4.27 4.20
N LEU A 77 -20.64 4.57 2.93
CA LEU A 77 -21.58 4.18 1.87
C LEU A 77 -21.70 2.66 1.78
N SER A 78 -20.62 1.91 1.97
CA SER A 78 -20.64 0.45 1.96
C SER A 78 -21.39 -0.15 3.17
N ASP A 79 -21.38 0.54 4.32
CA ASP A 79 -22.18 0.16 5.49
C ASP A 79 -23.68 0.43 5.29
N GLN A 80 -24.03 1.42 4.49
CA GLN A 80 -25.43 1.83 4.24
C GLN A 80 -26.07 1.10 3.08
N TYR A 81 -25.37 1.01 1.95
CA TYR A 81 -25.92 0.48 0.70
C TYR A 81 -25.52 -0.98 0.44
N GLY A 82 -24.57 -1.51 1.18
CA GLY A 82 -24.00 -2.85 1.01
C GLY A 82 -22.57 -2.81 0.46
N ARG A 83 -21.84 -3.90 0.68
CA ARG A 83 -20.43 -4.02 0.26
C ARG A 83 -20.30 -4.17 -1.26
N ARG A 84 -21.13 -5.04 -1.85
CA ARG A 84 -21.08 -5.37 -3.28
C ARG A 84 -21.26 -4.16 -4.20
N PRO A 85 -22.29 -3.30 -4.08
CA PRO A 85 -22.48 -2.16 -4.97
C PRO A 85 -21.33 -1.14 -4.87
N ILE A 86 -20.81 -0.91 -3.69
CA ILE A 86 -19.69 0.04 -3.51
C ILE A 86 -18.40 -0.50 -4.09
N LEU A 87 -18.09 -1.80 -3.91
CA LEU A 87 -16.96 -2.44 -4.59
C LEU A 87 -17.09 -2.36 -6.11
N PHE A 88 -18.28 -2.65 -6.65
CA PHE A 88 -18.53 -2.57 -8.08
C PHE A 88 -18.27 -1.16 -8.65
N ILE A 89 -18.88 -0.14 -8.04
CA ILE A 89 -18.72 1.25 -8.49
C ILE A 89 -17.25 1.68 -8.36
N SER A 90 -16.57 1.26 -7.30
CA SER A 90 -15.15 1.58 -7.09
C SER A 90 -14.26 0.97 -8.17
N ILE A 91 -14.42 -0.31 -8.47
CA ILE A 91 -13.60 -0.99 -9.49
C ILE A 91 -13.93 -0.45 -10.89
N LEU A 92 -15.20 -0.17 -11.18
CA LEU A 92 -15.59 0.46 -12.43
C LEU A 92 -14.97 1.85 -12.59
N GLY A 93 -14.95 2.64 -11.50
CA GLY A 93 -14.29 3.94 -11.50
C GLY A 93 -12.78 3.85 -11.67
N SER A 94 -12.12 2.82 -11.10
CA SER A 94 -10.71 2.54 -11.37
C SER A 94 -10.46 2.21 -12.84
N ALA A 95 -11.34 1.40 -13.48
CA ALA A 95 -11.28 1.13 -14.91
C ALA A 95 -11.38 2.41 -15.75
N VAL A 96 -12.33 3.29 -15.43
CA VAL A 96 -12.47 4.60 -16.08
C VAL A 96 -11.22 5.46 -15.88
N GLY A 97 -10.68 5.52 -14.66
CA GLY A 97 -9.44 6.24 -14.37
C GLY A 97 -8.27 5.77 -15.22
N TYR A 98 -8.07 4.45 -15.35
CA TYR A 98 -7.02 3.89 -16.20
C TYR A 98 -7.26 4.15 -17.69
N PHE A 99 -8.52 4.07 -18.17
CA PHE A 99 -8.84 4.46 -19.55
C PHE A 99 -8.52 5.91 -19.83
N VAL A 100 -8.90 6.83 -18.93
CA VAL A 100 -8.61 8.26 -19.09
C VAL A 100 -7.09 8.48 -19.15
N ILE A 101 -6.29 7.80 -18.32
CA ILE A 101 -4.84 7.89 -18.41
C ILE A 101 -4.33 7.29 -19.74
N GLY A 102 -4.82 6.12 -20.13
CA GLY A 102 -4.38 5.45 -21.36
C GLY A 102 -4.62 6.29 -22.62
N PHE A 103 -5.71 7.05 -22.69
CA PHE A 103 -6.02 7.96 -23.80
C PHE A 103 -5.48 9.39 -23.61
N ALA A 104 -4.75 9.66 -22.52
CA ALA A 104 -4.30 11.00 -22.23
C ALA A 104 -3.25 11.47 -23.25
N ASN A 105 -3.48 12.62 -23.85
CA ASN A 105 -2.53 13.35 -24.70
C ASN A 105 -2.08 14.66 -24.03
N THR A 106 -2.57 14.92 -22.84
CA THR A 106 -2.21 16.08 -22.00
C THR A 106 -2.02 15.66 -20.56
N LEU A 107 -1.15 16.38 -19.86
CA LEU A 107 -0.92 16.16 -18.43
C LEU A 107 -2.20 16.32 -17.60
N PHE A 108 -3.10 17.22 -18.02
CA PHE A 108 -4.40 17.41 -17.35
C PHE A 108 -5.24 16.11 -17.32
N LEU A 109 -5.30 15.37 -18.44
CA LEU A 109 -6.04 14.10 -18.49
C LEU A 109 -5.40 13.04 -17.61
N VAL A 110 -4.06 13.02 -17.50
CA VAL A 110 -3.37 12.13 -16.56
C VAL A 110 -3.76 12.47 -15.11
N PHE A 111 -3.78 13.77 -14.74
CA PHE A 111 -4.27 14.21 -13.43
C PHE A 111 -5.72 13.80 -13.19
N LEU A 112 -6.60 14.01 -14.17
CA LEU A 112 -8.01 13.65 -14.07
C LEU A 112 -8.19 12.15 -13.81
N GLY A 113 -7.48 11.30 -14.54
CA GLY A 113 -7.50 9.85 -14.33
C GLY A 113 -6.96 9.45 -12.96
N ARG A 114 -5.91 10.14 -12.45
CA ARG A 114 -5.37 9.93 -11.09
C ARG A 114 -6.36 10.34 -10.00
N ILE A 115 -7.10 11.43 -10.21
CA ILE A 115 -8.17 11.89 -9.29
C ILE A 115 -9.30 10.86 -9.25
N ILE A 116 -9.82 10.45 -10.43
CA ILE A 116 -10.89 9.44 -10.53
C ILE A 116 -10.44 8.15 -9.86
N GLY A 117 -9.26 7.62 -10.24
CA GLY A 117 -8.72 6.40 -9.66
C GLY A 117 -8.46 6.49 -8.16
N GLY A 118 -8.05 7.66 -7.64
CA GLY A 118 -7.84 7.88 -6.21
C GLY A 118 -9.16 7.89 -5.42
N ILE A 119 -10.20 8.56 -5.93
CA ILE A 119 -11.54 8.57 -5.32
C ILE A 119 -12.08 7.15 -5.24
N THR A 120 -11.98 6.41 -6.32
CA THR A 120 -12.57 5.07 -6.44
C THR A 120 -11.67 3.97 -5.86
N GLY A 121 -10.35 4.13 -5.87
CA GLY A 121 -9.38 3.19 -5.28
C GLY A 121 -9.40 3.11 -3.74
N ALA A 122 -10.29 3.85 -3.07
CA ALA A 122 -10.51 3.76 -1.62
C ALA A 122 -11.34 2.52 -1.20
N ASN A 123 -11.40 1.48 -2.05
CA ASN A 123 -12.19 0.26 -1.88
C ASN A 123 -11.54 -0.80 -0.97
N ILE A 124 -10.24 -0.65 -0.65
CA ILE A 124 -9.48 -1.59 0.18
C ILE A 124 -10.16 -1.86 1.53
N SER A 125 -10.66 -0.82 2.19
CA SER A 125 -11.38 -0.94 3.45
C SER A 125 -12.72 -1.70 3.29
N THR A 126 -13.42 -1.52 2.18
CA THR A 126 -14.65 -2.23 1.85
C THR A 126 -14.37 -3.71 1.57
N ALA A 127 -13.28 -4.04 0.87
CA ALA A 127 -12.86 -5.42 0.64
C ALA A 127 -12.49 -6.14 1.95
N GLN A 128 -11.75 -5.47 2.84
CA GLN A 128 -11.44 -5.99 4.18
C GLN A 128 -12.71 -6.22 5.01
N ALA A 129 -13.67 -5.28 4.96
CA ALA A 129 -14.95 -5.43 5.65
C ALA A 129 -15.75 -6.61 5.08
N TYR A 130 -15.77 -6.78 3.75
CA TYR A 130 -16.42 -7.94 3.10
C TYR A 130 -15.81 -9.26 3.60
N ILE A 131 -14.46 -9.37 3.62
CA ILE A 131 -13.77 -10.56 4.15
C ILE A 131 -14.16 -10.81 5.61
N ALA A 132 -14.23 -9.75 6.44
CA ALA A 132 -14.62 -9.88 7.83
C ALA A 132 -16.08 -10.33 8.00
N ASP A 133 -16.98 -9.92 7.10
CA ASP A 133 -18.39 -10.30 7.13
C ASP A 133 -18.61 -11.78 6.77
N VAL A 134 -17.79 -12.34 5.85
CA VAL A 134 -17.96 -13.72 5.35
C VAL A 134 -17.03 -14.75 6.01
N THR A 135 -16.19 -14.33 6.96
CA THR A 135 -15.31 -15.22 7.73
C THR A 135 -15.77 -15.36 9.17
N THR A 136 -15.62 -16.55 9.75
CA THR A 136 -15.80 -16.76 11.20
C THR A 136 -14.69 -16.07 11.99
N ARG A 137 -14.88 -15.88 13.30
CA ARG A 137 -13.86 -15.27 14.18
C ARG A 137 -12.53 -16.03 14.11
N GLU A 138 -12.57 -17.35 14.08
CA GLU A 138 -11.41 -18.24 14.04
C GLU A 138 -10.65 -18.12 12.72
N ASN A 139 -11.37 -17.95 11.61
CA ASN A 139 -10.79 -17.89 10.26
C ASN A 139 -10.45 -16.46 9.80
N ARG A 140 -10.86 -15.43 10.53
CA ARG A 140 -10.65 -14.03 10.14
C ARG A 140 -9.18 -13.67 10.00
N ALA A 141 -8.33 -14.11 10.92
CA ALA A 141 -6.89 -13.87 10.85
C ALA A 141 -6.27 -14.49 9.60
N ARG A 142 -6.69 -15.71 9.23
CA ARG A 142 -6.28 -16.38 7.99
C ARG A 142 -6.78 -15.65 6.75
N GLY A 143 -8.02 -15.14 6.79
CA GLY A 143 -8.61 -14.33 5.73
C GLY A 143 -7.84 -13.04 5.46
N MET A 144 -7.49 -12.31 6.53
CA MET A 144 -6.68 -11.10 6.42
C MET A 144 -5.24 -11.38 6.00
N GLY A 145 -4.67 -12.53 6.39
CA GLY A 145 -3.37 -12.98 5.93
C GLY A 145 -3.32 -13.20 4.41
N LEU A 146 -4.36 -13.85 3.83
CA LEU A 146 -4.50 -14.00 2.39
C LEU A 146 -4.69 -12.68 1.66
N PHE A 147 -5.44 -11.74 2.24
CA PHE A 147 -5.54 -10.38 1.72
C PHE A 147 -4.15 -9.73 1.61
N GLY A 148 -3.31 -9.85 2.65
CA GLY A 148 -1.92 -9.39 2.61
C GLY A 148 -1.07 -10.09 1.54
N ALA A 149 -1.28 -11.40 1.32
CA ALA A 149 -0.60 -12.14 0.25
C ALA A 149 -0.98 -11.62 -1.15
N MET A 150 -2.26 -11.26 -1.38
CA MET A 150 -2.69 -10.65 -2.64
C MET A 150 -2.02 -9.28 -2.86
N PHE A 151 -1.81 -8.51 -1.79
CA PHE A 151 -1.02 -7.29 -1.84
C PHE A 151 0.41 -7.54 -2.35
N GLY A 152 1.11 -8.50 -1.74
CA GLY A 152 2.48 -8.85 -2.15
C GLY A 152 2.55 -9.31 -3.60
N LEU A 153 1.65 -10.21 -4.02
CA LEU A 153 1.60 -10.72 -5.38
C LEU A 153 1.28 -9.63 -6.41
N GLY A 154 0.32 -8.72 -6.10
CA GLY A 154 -0.02 -7.60 -6.96
C GLY A 154 1.15 -6.64 -7.18
N PHE A 155 1.91 -6.35 -6.11
CA PHE A 155 3.10 -5.51 -6.18
C PHE A 155 4.28 -6.15 -6.92
N ILE A 156 4.32 -7.48 -7.07
CA ILE A 156 5.31 -8.17 -7.93
C ILE A 156 4.84 -8.17 -9.37
N MET A 157 3.61 -8.64 -9.59
CA MET A 157 3.11 -8.88 -10.94
C MET A 157 2.75 -7.58 -11.68
N GLY A 158 2.26 -6.56 -10.95
CA GLY A 158 1.90 -5.28 -11.55
C GLY A 158 3.08 -4.64 -12.29
N PRO A 159 4.19 -4.31 -11.62
CA PRO A 159 5.38 -3.75 -12.27
C PRO A 159 5.98 -4.66 -13.36
N ALA A 160 6.00 -5.99 -13.15
CA ALA A 160 6.51 -6.93 -14.14
C ALA A 160 5.69 -6.89 -15.44
N ILE A 161 4.36 -6.97 -15.33
CA ILE A 161 3.44 -6.88 -16.46
C ILE A 161 3.57 -5.51 -17.15
N ALA A 162 3.64 -4.44 -16.36
CA ALA A 162 3.81 -3.09 -16.88
C ALA A 162 5.10 -2.93 -17.68
N GLY A 163 6.21 -3.47 -17.16
CA GLY A 163 7.50 -3.47 -17.88
C GLY A 163 7.40 -4.20 -19.21
N ILE A 164 6.82 -5.40 -19.24
CA ILE A 164 6.64 -6.16 -20.48
C ILE A 164 5.76 -5.41 -21.48
N LEU A 165 4.65 -4.86 -21.03
CA LEU A 165 3.68 -4.18 -21.89
C LEU A 165 4.20 -2.82 -22.39
N SER A 166 5.09 -2.17 -21.68
CA SER A 166 5.67 -0.87 -22.07
C SER A 166 6.48 -0.93 -23.38
N LYS A 167 6.93 -2.12 -23.80
CA LYS A 167 7.55 -2.35 -25.12
C LYS A 167 6.63 -1.97 -26.28
N TYR A 168 5.33 -2.12 -26.08
CA TYR A 168 4.32 -1.83 -27.11
C TYR A 168 3.80 -0.39 -27.02
N GLY A 169 4.32 0.39 -26.07
CA GLY A 169 3.98 1.80 -25.85
C GLY A 169 3.65 2.07 -24.38
N VAL A 170 3.94 3.30 -23.93
CA VAL A 170 3.72 3.74 -22.54
C VAL A 170 2.25 3.76 -22.13
N HIS A 171 1.32 3.80 -23.10
CA HIS A 171 -0.13 3.75 -22.86
C HIS A 171 -0.66 2.33 -22.61
N VAL A 172 0.01 1.31 -23.18
CA VAL A 172 -0.49 -0.07 -23.21
C VAL A 172 -0.71 -0.65 -21.81
N PRO A 173 0.17 -0.45 -20.80
CA PRO A 173 -0.09 -0.89 -19.44
C PRO A 173 -1.38 -0.32 -18.85
N PHE A 174 -1.71 0.94 -19.13
CA PHE A 174 -2.94 1.58 -18.64
C PHE A 174 -4.20 1.00 -19.30
N TYR A 175 -4.17 0.71 -20.60
CA TYR A 175 -5.26 0.00 -21.26
C TYR A 175 -5.45 -1.41 -20.71
N CYS A 176 -4.36 -2.13 -20.47
CA CYS A 176 -4.43 -3.45 -19.87
C CYS A 176 -5.03 -3.39 -18.46
N ALA A 177 -4.58 -2.44 -17.62
CA ALA A 177 -5.15 -2.23 -16.28
C ALA A 177 -6.65 -1.87 -16.35
N ALA A 178 -7.05 -1.03 -17.31
CA ALA A 178 -8.44 -0.66 -17.52
C ALA A 178 -9.32 -1.86 -17.90
N VAL A 179 -8.85 -2.68 -18.86
CA VAL A 179 -9.56 -3.89 -19.31
C VAL A 179 -9.65 -4.91 -18.18
N LEU A 180 -8.56 -5.14 -17.44
CA LEU A 180 -8.56 -6.04 -16.29
C LEU A 180 -9.51 -5.55 -15.19
N SER A 181 -9.52 -4.25 -14.88
CA SER A 181 -10.43 -3.67 -13.89
C SER A 181 -11.89 -3.76 -14.36
N LEU A 182 -12.16 -3.52 -15.65
CA LEU A 182 -13.51 -3.66 -16.20
C LEU A 182 -13.98 -5.11 -16.15
N ALA A 183 -13.15 -6.06 -16.57
CA ALA A 183 -13.46 -7.50 -16.49
C ALA A 183 -13.71 -7.93 -15.04
N ASN A 184 -12.90 -7.42 -14.10
CA ASN A 184 -13.08 -7.65 -12.67
C ASN A 184 -14.41 -7.07 -12.15
N ALA A 185 -14.79 -5.85 -12.55
CA ALA A 185 -16.08 -5.25 -12.21
C ALA A 185 -17.26 -6.11 -12.72
N ILE A 186 -17.17 -6.57 -13.96
CA ILE A 186 -18.17 -7.46 -14.55
C ILE A 186 -18.27 -8.78 -13.79
N ALA A 187 -17.14 -9.44 -13.53
CA ALA A 187 -17.08 -10.68 -12.76
C ALA A 187 -17.65 -10.50 -11.35
N LEU A 188 -17.27 -9.42 -10.66
CA LEU A 188 -17.81 -9.08 -9.35
C LEU A 188 -19.32 -8.90 -9.38
N TYR A 189 -19.83 -8.18 -10.38
CA TYR A 189 -21.27 -7.92 -10.52
C TYR A 189 -22.09 -9.22 -10.65
N PHE A 190 -21.61 -10.22 -11.38
CA PHE A 190 -22.37 -11.45 -11.58
C PHE A 190 -22.15 -12.49 -10.48
N VAL A 191 -21.00 -12.51 -9.84
CA VAL A 191 -20.58 -13.66 -9.01
C VAL A 191 -20.45 -13.31 -7.51
N LEU A 192 -20.18 -12.05 -7.14
CA LEU A 192 -20.04 -11.68 -5.73
C LEU A 192 -21.41 -11.49 -5.08
N PRO A 193 -21.83 -12.32 -4.09
CA PRO A 193 -23.05 -12.08 -3.32
C PRO A 193 -22.88 -10.88 -2.38
N GLU A 194 -23.99 -10.27 -1.96
CA GLU A 194 -23.95 -9.25 -0.91
C GLU A 194 -23.67 -9.90 0.45
N SER A 195 -22.67 -9.36 1.18
CA SER A 195 -22.33 -9.87 2.51
C SER A 195 -23.16 -9.23 3.62
N LEU A 196 -23.62 -7.98 3.41
CA LEU A 196 -24.31 -7.21 4.43
C LEU A 196 -25.84 -7.28 4.22
N LYS A 197 -26.52 -8.07 5.05
CA LYS A 197 -27.98 -8.19 5.03
C LYS A 197 -28.66 -6.83 5.26
N PRO A 198 -29.81 -6.54 4.63
CA PRO A 198 -30.52 -5.28 4.78
C PRO A 198 -30.79 -4.88 6.24
N GLU A 199 -31.09 -5.87 7.09
CA GLU A 199 -31.37 -5.70 8.52
C GLU A 199 -30.13 -5.19 9.31
N ASN A 200 -28.93 -5.52 8.83
CA ASN A 200 -27.66 -5.14 9.45
C ASN A 200 -27.09 -3.84 8.84
N ARG A 201 -27.74 -3.29 7.82
CA ARG A 201 -27.39 -2.00 7.23
C ARG A 201 -27.73 -0.89 8.20
N ARG A 202 -26.80 -0.51 9.00
CA ARG A 202 -27.01 0.55 9.99
C ARG A 202 -27.09 1.90 9.31
N ALA A 203 -28.23 2.56 9.43
CA ALA A 203 -28.26 4.01 9.55
C ALA A 203 -27.54 4.35 10.88
N ARG A 204 -26.19 4.38 10.88
CA ARG A 204 -25.42 4.66 12.08
C ARG A 204 -25.69 6.09 12.47
N LYS A 205 -26.43 6.29 13.55
CA LYS A 205 -26.52 7.58 14.23
C LYS A 205 -25.09 7.97 14.58
N ASP A 206 -24.52 8.86 13.80
CA ASP A 206 -23.20 9.45 14.04
C ASP A 206 -23.30 10.34 15.28
N GLY A 207 -23.00 9.77 16.43
CA GLY A 207 -22.83 10.54 17.68
C GLY A 207 -21.38 10.57 18.16
N SER A 208 -20.48 9.76 17.57
CA SER A 208 -19.10 9.77 18.00
C SER A 208 -18.26 10.65 17.07
N ASN A 209 -17.65 11.67 17.64
CA ASN A 209 -16.76 12.60 16.96
C ASN A 209 -15.52 11.82 16.49
N ARG A 210 -15.56 11.23 15.27
CA ARG A 210 -14.45 10.40 14.71
C ARG A 210 -13.11 11.15 14.76
N ILE A 211 -13.15 12.47 14.58
CA ILE A 211 -11.96 13.32 14.69
C ILE A 211 -11.42 13.27 16.14
N GLN A 212 -12.29 13.34 17.14
CA GLN A 212 -11.87 13.23 18.54
C GLN A 212 -11.31 11.85 18.88
N GLN A 213 -11.91 10.78 18.35
CA GLN A 213 -11.37 9.42 18.51
C GLN A 213 -10.02 9.26 17.82
N PHE A 214 -9.87 9.81 16.60
CA PHE A 214 -8.61 9.82 15.85
C PHE A 214 -7.52 10.57 16.62
N VAL A 215 -7.81 11.80 17.04
CA VAL A 215 -6.88 12.63 17.83
C VAL A 215 -6.60 12.01 19.20
N GLY A 216 -7.61 11.44 19.84
CA GLY A 216 -7.47 10.72 21.12
C GLY A 216 -6.51 9.55 21.01
N ALA A 217 -6.68 8.72 19.99
CA ALA A 217 -5.80 7.58 19.74
C ALA A 217 -4.35 8.00 19.50
N LEU A 218 -4.13 9.08 18.73
CA LEU A 218 -2.77 9.59 18.48
C LEU A 218 -2.11 10.20 19.73
N LYS A 219 -2.89 10.68 20.68
CA LYS A 219 -2.38 11.20 21.97
C LYS A 219 -1.95 10.09 22.94
N GLU A 220 -2.41 8.86 22.75
CA GLU A 220 -1.92 7.72 23.52
C GLU A 220 -0.45 7.47 23.20
N ARG A 221 0.42 7.60 24.20
CA ARG A 221 1.88 7.60 24.01
C ARG A 221 2.39 6.38 23.22
N GLN A 222 1.91 5.18 23.53
CA GLN A 222 2.37 3.96 22.87
C GLN A 222 1.85 3.87 21.43
N PHE A 223 0.53 4.02 21.22
CA PHE A 223 -0.07 3.93 19.90
C PHE A 223 0.39 5.07 19.01
N GLY A 224 0.43 6.30 19.50
CA GLY A 224 0.91 7.47 18.77
C GLY A 224 2.37 7.32 18.29
N THR A 225 3.23 6.74 19.15
CA THR A 225 4.63 6.47 18.78
C THR A 225 4.74 5.43 17.67
N ILE A 226 4.01 4.30 17.77
CA ILE A 226 3.98 3.27 16.72
C ILE A 226 3.45 3.85 15.40
N ASN A 227 2.37 4.62 15.49
CA ASN A 227 1.78 5.26 14.31
C ASN A 227 2.72 6.31 13.68
N LEU A 228 3.46 7.06 14.48
CA LEU A 228 4.48 8.00 14.00
C LEU A 228 5.61 7.27 13.27
N VAL A 229 6.16 6.19 13.84
CA VAL A 229 7.20 5.38 13.19
C VAL A 229 6.67 4.80 11.88
N TYR A 230 5.43 4.30 11.87
CA TYR A 230 4.80 3.77 10.66
C TYR A 230 4.60 4.85 9.59
N PHE A 231 4.16 6.05 9.99
CA PHE A 231 4.03 7.20 9.10
C PHE A 231 5.37 7.60 8.47
N LEU A 232 6.44 7.71 9.27
CA LEU A 232 7.78 8.05 8.79
C LEU A 232 8.33 6.98 7.85
N LEU A 233 8.13 5.69 8.19
CA LEU A 233 8.53 4.56 7.35
C LEU A 233 7.86 4.62 5.97
N ILE A 234 6.52 4.79 5.93
CA ILE A 234 5.78 4.86 4.68
C ILE A 234 6.14 6.12 3.90
N THR A 235 6.40 7.25 4.56
CA THR A 235 6.83 8.49 3.90
C THR A 235 8.19 8.29 3.21
N ALA A 236 9.20 7.77 3.90
CA ALA A 236 10.53 7.53 3.32
C ALA A 236 10.47 6.50 2.18
N PHE A 237 9.70 5.42 2.35
CA PHE A 237 9.48 4.43 1.31
C PHE A 237 8.77 5.01 0.09
N SER A 238 7.81 5.93 0.29
CA SER A 238 7.08 6.58 -0.80
C SER A 238 7.94 7.61 -1.55
N ILE A 239 8.82 8.35 -0.85
CA ILE A 239 9.84 9.19 -1.49
C ILE A 239 10.71 8.33 -2.40
N MET A 240 11.22 7.21 -1.86
CA MET A 240 12.07 6.27 -2.60
C MET A 240 11.33 5.72 -3.82
N THR A 241 10.13 5.19 -3.66
CA THR A 241 9.36 4.57 -4.75
C THR A 241 9.15 5.54 -5.92
N TYR A 242 8.88 6.80 -5.62
CA TYR A 242 8.74 7.86 -6.60
C TYR A 242 10.10 8.22 -7.24
N ALA A 243 11.10 8.51 -6.43
CA ALA A 243 12.40 9.00 -6.87
C ALA A 243 13.23 7.93 -7.60
N PHE A 244 13.02 6.65 -7.27
CA PHE A 244 13.82 5.54 -7.78
C PHE A 244 13.71 5.37 -9.28
N VAL A 245 12.52 5.49 -9.86
CA VAL A 245 12.31 5.40 -11.31
C VAL A 245 13.06 6.51 -12.05
N LEU A 246 12.95 7.73 -11.55
CA LEU A 246 13.60 8.90 -12.11
C LEU A 246 15.13 8.83 -11.95
N PHE A 247 15.61 8.36 -10.80
CA PHE A 247 17.03 8.13 -10.54
C PHE A 247 17.64 7.09 -11.48
N THR A 248 16.95 5.94 -11.66
CA THR A 248 17.47 4.86 -12.52
C THR A 248 17.44 5.25 -13.99
N ALA A 249 16.45 6.02 -14.43
CA ALA A 249 16.44 6.61 -15.77
C ALA A 249 17.59 7.60 -15.97
N TYR A 250 17.81 8.50 -15.00
CA TYR A 250 18.88 9.50 -15.05
C TYR A 250 20.28 8.87 -14.96
N ARG A 251 20.54 8.03 -13.95
CA ARG A 251 21.87 7.53 -13.62
C ARG A 251 22.32 6.35 -14.47
N TYR A 252 21.38 5.49 -14.89
CA TYR A 252 21.66 4.24 -15.58
C TYR A 252 21.06 4.18 -17.00
N GLY A 253 20.25 5.17 -17.39
CA GLY A 253 19.54 5.15 -18.67
C GLY A 253 18.48 4.02 -18.75
N LEU A 254 17.96 3.54 -17.63
CA LEU A 254 17.02 2.43 -17.63
C LEU A 254 15.65 2.86 -18.19
N SER A 255 15.12 2.03 -19.08
CA SER A 255 13.78 2.19 -19.64
C SER A 255 12.67 1.86 -18.62
N ALA A 256 11.43 2.16 -18.99
CA ALA A 256 10.24 1.77 -18.24
C ALA A 256 10.15 0.25 -18.03
N GLU A 257 10.52 -0.54 -19.06
CA GLU A 257 10.60 -2.00 -18.99
C GLU A 257 11.58 -2.48 -17.91
N GLN A 258 12.81 -1.97 -17.95
CA GLN A 258 13.86 -2.35 -17.01
C GLN A 258 13.51 -1.95 -15.59
N ASN A 259 12.88 -0.80 -15.40
CA ASN A 259 12.33 -0.38 -14.11
C ASN A 259 11.22 -1.32 -13.64
N GLY A 260 10.35 -1.79 -14.54
CA GLY A 260 9.36 -2.81 -14.23
C GLY A 260 10.00 -4.08 -13.65
N TYR A 261 11.09 -4.57 -14.24
CA TYR A 261 11.84 -5.73 -13.73
C TYR A 261 12.52 -5.47 -12.39
N LEU A 262 13.06 -4.26 -12.17
CA LEU A 262 13.62 -3.89 -10.86
C LEU A 262 12.56 -3.90 -9.74
N PHE A 263 11.37 -3.34 -9.99
CA PHE A 263 10.29 -3.40 -9.02
C PHE A 263 9.74 -4.82 -8.80
N ALA A 264 9.70 -5.65 -9.85
CA ALA A 264 9.36 -7.06 -9.71
C ALA A 264 10.39 -7.79 -8.82
N PHE A 265 11.70 -7.53 -9.02
CA PHE A 265 12.75 -8.06 -8.15
C PHE A 265 12.56 -7.62 -6.69
N VAL A 266 12.34 -6.32 -6.44
CA VAL A 266 12.03 -5.77 -5.10
C VAL A 266 10.81 -6.48 -4.49
N GLY A 267 9.78 -6.72 -5.30
CA GLY A 267 8.57 -7.44 -4.89
C GLY A 267 8.87 -8.88 -4.48
N VAL A 268 9.64 -9.62 -5.25
CA VAL A 268 10.05 -11.01 -4.94
C VAL A 268 10.81 -11.06 -3.60
N ILE A 269 11.81 -10.18 -3.42
CA ILE A 269 12.55 -10.09 -2.16
C ILE A 269 11.62 -9.74 -0.99
N SER A 270 10.65 -8.84 -1.18
CA SER A 270 9.67 -8.48 -0.16
C SER A 270 8.80 -9.68 0.24
N VAL A 271 8.33 -10.48 -0.72
CA VAL A 271 7.53 -11.70 -0.43
C VAL A 271 8.35 -12.74 0.32
N ILE A 272 9.59 -12.98 -0.09
CA ILE A 272 10.51 -13.88 0.63
C ILE A 272 10.74 -13.35 2.06
N GLY A 273 11.01 -12.05 2.19
CA GLY A 273 11.24 -11.40 3.47
C GLY A 273 10.05 -11.50 4.43
N GLN A 274 8.84 -11.17 3.95
CA GLN A 274 7.63 -11.22 4.77
C GLN A 274 7.12 -12.65 5.00
N GLY A 275 7.17 -13.51 3.99
CA GLY A 275 6.63 -14.87 4.07
C GLY A 275 7.51 -15.85 4.84
N LEU A 276 8.82 -15.79 4.65
CA LEU A 276 9.75 -16.75 5.24
C LEU A 276 10.55 -16.15 6.40
N LEU A 277 11.19 -15.01 6.19
CA LEU A 277 12.17 -14.47 7.14
C LEU A 277 11.50 -13.76 8.32
N PHE A 278 10.42 -13.01 8.10
CA PHE A 278 9.72 -12.30 9.17
C PHE A 278 9.24 -13.26 10.26
N GLY A 279 8.56 -14.36 9.91
CA GLY A 279 8.05 -15.34 10.87
C GLY A 279 9.18 -16.02 11.69
N PHE A 280 10.33 -16.24 11.07
CA PHE A 280 11.50 -16.80 11.73
C PHE A 280 12.13 -15.82 12.73
N PHE A 281 12.36 -14.57 12.29
CA PHE A 281 13.03 -13.59 13.11
C PHE A 281 12.14 -13.01 14.21
N VAL A 282 10.83 -12.83 13.97
CA VAL A 282 9.92 -12.31 14.99
C VAL A 282 9.82 -13.21 16.21
N ARG A 283 9.90 -14.54 16.01
CA ARG A 283 9.88 -15.51 17.12
C ARG A 283 11.15 -15.46 17.97
N ARG A 284 12.28 -15.02 17.43
CA ARG A 284 13.58 -14.99 18.13
C ARG A 284 13.88 -13.62 18.73
N LEU A 285 13.54 -12.53 18.04
CA LEU A 285 13.96 -11.18 18.37
C LEU A 285 12.79 -10.30 18.86
N GLY A 286 11.54 -10.69 18.57
CA GLY A 286 10.35 -9.89 18.83
C GLY A 286 10.15 -8.74 17.85
N GLU A 287 8.93 -8.21 17.78
CA GLU A 287 8.56 -7.13 16.86
C GLU A 287 9.34 -5.82 17.09
N PRO A 288 9.56 -5.34 18.35
CA PRO A 288 10.25 -4.07 18.55
C PRO A 288 11.67 -4.04 17.98
N VAL A 289 12.40 -5.15 18.13
CA VAL A 289 13.77 -5.27 17.60
C VAL A 289 13.74 -5.32 16.07
N LEU A 290 12.77 -6.01 15.47
CA LEU A 290 12.60 -6.07 14.02
C LEU A 290 12.28 -4.70 13.41
N VAL A 291 11.51 -3.86 14.09
CA VAL A 291 11.28 -2.48 13.67
C VAL A 291 12.60 -1.71 13.62
N CYS A 292 13.43 -1.81 14.66
CA CYS A 292 14.73 -1.13 14.70
C CYS A 292 15.68 -1.62 13.60
N ILE A 293 15.81 -2.95 13.43
CA ILE A 293 16.63 -3.55 12.36
C ILE A 293 16.13 -3.10 10.99
N GLY A 294 14.83 -3.17 10.75
CA GLY A 294 14.24 -2.78 9.48
C GLY A 294 14.45 -1.31 9.17
N CYS A 295 14.22 -0.41 10.13
CA CYS A 295 14.49 1.03 9.96
C CYS A 295 15.96 1.31 9.70
N PHE A 296 16.89 0.62 10.37
CA PHE A 296 18.32 0.74 10.14
C PHE A 296 18.71 0.31 8.72
N LEU A 297 18.29 -0.87 8.29
CA LEU A 297 18.57 -1.40 6.95
C LEU A 297 18.03 -0.47 5.86
N MET A 298 16.80 0.03 6.03
CA MET A 298 16.21 0.97 5.07
C MET A 298 16.98 2.30 5.05
N SER A 299 17.34 2.85 6.21
CA SER A 299 18.10 4.10 6.28
C SER A 299 19.46 3.95 5.62
N ALA A 300 20.20 2.88 5.93
CA ALA A 300 21.50 2.59 5.35
C ALA A 300 21.45 2.41 3.83
N SER A 301 20.45 1.67 3.33
CA SER A 301 20.25 1.49 1.89
C SER A 301 19.90 2.80 1.18
N LEU A 302 18.97 3.59 1.72
CA LEU A 302 18.61 4.90 1.16
C LEU A 302 19.80 5.86 1.14
N PHE A 303 20.66 5.81 2.15
CA PHE A 303 21.90 6.59 2.17
C PHE A 303 22.89 6.13 1.10
N ALA A 304 22.99 4.81 0.86
CA ALA A 304 23.94 4.23 -0.09
C ALA A 304 23.56 4.42 -1.56
N ILE A 305 22.25 4.43 -1.90
CA ILE A 305 21.75 4.50 -3.29
C ILE A 305 22.39 5.63 -4.12
N PRO A 306 22.52 6.89 -3.64
CA PRO A 306 23.10 7.96 -4.44
C PRO A 306 24.55 7.72 -4.87
N PHE A 307 25.32 6.92 -4.14
CA PHE A 307 26.73 6.64 -4.44
C PHE A 307 26.89 5.51 -5.47
N VAL A 308 25.81 4.79 -5.77
CA VAL A 308 25.84 3.68 -6.74
C VAL A 308 25.53 4.19 -8.14
N GLY A 309 26.36 3.79 -9.09
CA GLY A 309 26.27 4.17 -10.50
C GLY A 309 26.96 3.17 -11.40
N PRO A 310 26.90 3.35 -12.74
CA PRO A 310 27.54 2.44 -13.70
C PRO A 310 29.01 2.18 -13.42
N LEU A 311 29.75 3.21 -12.95
CA LEU A 311 31.18 3.13 -12.62
C LEU A 311 31.46 2.74 -11.16
N THR A 312 30.45 2.77 -10.29
CA THR A 312 30.56 2.51 -8.85
C THR A 312 29.72 1.29 -8.46
N GLY A 313 30.11 0.12 -8.96
CA GLY A 313 29.47 -1.17 -8.68
C GLY A 313 28.31 -1.54 -9.60
N GLY A 314 27.90 -0.67 -10.51
CA GLY A 314 26.93 -0.97 -11.56
C GLY A 314 25.56 -1.43 -11.03
N LEU A 315 24.88 -2.21 -11.86
CA LEU A 315 23.56 -2.75 -11.54
C LEU A 315 23.61 -3.73 -10.34
N ALA A 316 24.71 -4.43 -10.15
CA ALA A 316 24.85 -5.39 -9.03
C ALA A 316 24.78 -4.68 -7.67
N ALA A 317 25.51 -3.56 -7.52
CA ALA A 317 25.45 -2.77 -6.28
C ALA A 317 24.04 -2.19 -6.05
N LEU A 318 23.37 -1.74 -7.11
CA LEU A 318 21.98 -1.27 -7.03
C LEU A 318 21.04 -2.39 -6.54
N LEU A 319 21.16 -3.61 -7.09
CA LEU A 319 20.37 -4.77 -6.66
C LEU A 319 20.63 -5.15 -5.18
N VAL A 320 21.87 -5.01 -4.70
CA VAL A 320 22.19 -5.19 -3.28
C VAL A 320 21.46 -4.14 -2.43
N CYS A 321 21.53 -2.86 -2.81
CA CYS A 321 20.79 -1.81 -2.10
C CYS A 321 19.27 -2.10 -2.10
N CYS A 322 18.69 -2.47 -3.24
CA CYS A 322 17.28 -2.84 -3.35
C CYS A 322 16.93 -4.03 -2.44
N THR A 323 17.82 -5.04 -2.36
CA THR A 323 17.63 -6.21 -1.48
C THR A 323 17.61 -5.80 -0.01
N VAL A 324 18.59 -5.01 0.42
CA VAL A 324 18.69 -4.53 1.81
C VAL A 324 17.47 -3.68 2.18
N LEU A 325 17.05 -2.77 1.29
CA LEU A 325 15.88 -1.94 1.47
C LEU A 325 14.60 -2.77 1.58
N SER A 326 14.42 -3.75 0.68
CA SER A 326 13.25 -4.62 0.66
C SER A 326 13.16 -5.49 1.91
N LEU A 327 14.28 -6.06 2.37
CA LEU A 327 14.35 -6.84 3.61
C LEU A 327 14.06 -5.97 4.82
N GLY A 328 14.59 -4.73 4.86
CA GLY A 328 14.27 -3.77 5.92
C GLY A 328 12.78 -3.48 6.01
N ASN A 329 12.14 -3.18 4.87
CA ASN A 329 10.69 -2.95 4.81
C ASN A 329 9.87 -4.21 5.18
N ALA A 330 10.31 -5.38 4.73
CA ALA A 330 9.67 -6.66 5.04
C ALA A 330 9.71 -7.03 6.54
N MET A 331 10.68 -6.50 7.28
CA MET A 331 10.78 -6.66 8.74
C MET A 331 10.00 -5.58 9.49
N ALA A 332 10.18 -4.30 9.14
CA ALA A 332 9.62 -3.19 9.91
C ALA A 332 8.09 -3.02 9.73
N SER A 333 7.59 -3.09 8.49
CA SER A 333 6.18 -2.78 8.20
C SER A 333 5.20 -3.77 8.87
N PRO A 334 5.34 -5.10 8.75
CA PRO A 334 4.46 -6.04 9.44
C PRO A 334 4.67 -6.04 10.96
N ALA A 335 5.90 -5.77 11.46
CA ALA A 335 6.15 -5.65 12.88
C ALA A 335 5.39 -4.46 13.50
N LEU A 336 5.38 -3.30 12.83
CA LEU A 336 4.62 -2.12 13.29
C LEU A 336 3.11 -2.36 13.30
N THR A 337 2.56 -3.00 12.28
CA THR A 337 1.13 -3.34 12.24
C THR A 337 0.75 -4.37 13.31
N SER A 338 1.61 -5.36 13.57
CA SER A 338 1.46 -6.33 14.66
C SER A 338 1.49 -5.65 16.02
N LEU A 339 2.46 -4.77 16.28
CA LEU A 339 2.55 -4.00 17.52
C LEU A 339 1.31 -3.12 17.73
N GLY A 340 0.87 -2.39 16.70
CA GLY A 340 -0.32 -1.56 16.77
C GLY A 340 -1.58 -2.36 17.10
N SER A 341 -1.69 -3.59 16.61
CA SER A 341 -2.79 -4.50 16.96
C SER A 341 -2.69 -5.02 18.38
N LYS A 342 -1.50 -5.44 18.85
CA LYS A 342 -1.29 -6.06 20.16
C LYS A 342 -1.54 -5.10 21.34
N ILE A 343 -1.21 -3.82 21.19
CA ILE A 343 -1.42 -2.82 22.25
C ILE A 343 -2.87 -2.31 22.33
N THR A 344 -3.74 -2.80 21.45
CA THR A 344 -5.13 -2.34 21.31
C THR A 344 -6.09 -3.42 21.79
N ALA A 345 -7.13 -3.02 22.55
CA ALA A 345 -8.19 -3.93 22.97
C ALA A 345 -8.89 -4.54 21.74
N GLU A 346 -9.31 -5.81 21.83
CA GLU A 346 -9.87 -6.56 20.68
C GLU A 346 -11.01 -5.83 19.96
N HIS A 347 -11.87 -5.14 20.72
CA HIS A 347 -13.01 -4.41 20.13
C HIS A 347 -12.63 -3.11 19.41
N GLU A 348 -11.41 -2.58 19.62
CA GLU A 348 -10.89 -1.36 18.99
C GLU A 348 -9.88 -1.63 17.86
N GLN A 349 -9.39 -2.86 17.70
CA GLN A 349 -8.34 -3.19 16.75
C GLN A 349 -8.64 -2.70 15.31
N GLY A 350 -9.88 -2.89 14.84
CA GLY A 350 -10.29 -2.43 13.51
C GLY A 350 -10.20 -0.90 13.38
N SER A 351 -10.60 -0.15 14.40
CA SER A 351 -10.52 1.31 14.41
C SER A 351 -9.07 1.80 14.41
N ARG A 352 -8.21 1.20 15.24
CA ARG A 352 -6.79 1.57 15.37
C ARG A 352 -6.00 1.24 14.10
N LEU A 353 -6.19 0.07 13.52
CA LEU A 353 -5.58 -0.28 12.23
C LEU A 353 -6.08 0.66 11.11
N GLY A 354 -7.35 1.08 11.16
CA GLY A 354 -7.88 2.10 10.26
C GLY A 354 -7.16 3.45 10.39
N ILE A 355 -6.84 3.87 11.62
CA ILE A 355 -6.05 5.09 11.88
C ILE A 355 -4.64 4.96 11.30
N MET A 356 -3.96 3.83 11.50
CA MET A 356 -2.65 3.57 10.90
C MET A 356 -2.71 3.61 9.36
N GLN A 357 -3.72 3.01 8.74
CA GLN A 357 -3.89 3.04 7.28
C GLN A 357 -4.20 4.44 6.74
N SER A 358 -4.95 5.25 7.50
CA SER A 358 -5.17 6.65 7.14
C SER A 358 -3.85 7.45 7.18
N GLY A 359 -3.05 7.26 8.24
CA GLY A 359 -1.69 7.81 8.32
C GLY A 359 -0.82 7.36 7.15
N ALA A 360 -0.85 6.07 6.80
CA ALA A 360 -0.11 5.54 5.65
C ALA A 360 -0.56 6.15 4.31
N SER A 361 -1.86 6.41 4.13
CA SER A 361 -2.36 7.07 2.90
C SER A 361 -1.88 8.52 2.81
N LEU A 362 -1.87 9.24 3.93
CA LEU A 362 -1.30 10.58 3.99
C LEU A 362 0.22 10.57 3.74
N ALA A 363 0.94 9.60 4.29
CA ALA A 363 2.37 9.41 4.04
C ALA A 363 2.68 9.11 2.56
N ARG A 364 1.84 8.28 1.90
CA ARG A 364 1.92 8.01 0.46
C ARG A 364 1.60 9.24 -0.41
N ALA A 365 0.87 10.22 0.11
CA ALA A 365 0.68 11.50 -0.56
C ALA A 365 1.86 12.45 -0.30
N ALA A 366 2.31 12.56 0.95
CA ALA A 366 3.38 13.46 1.34
C ALA A 366 4.74 13.06 0.74
N GLY A 367 5.05 11.74 0.69
CA GLY A 367 6.33 11.25 0.19
C GLY A 367 6.66 11.72 -1.23
N PRO A 368 5.84 11.42 -2.25
CA PRO A 368 6.08 11.89 -3.61
C PRO A 368 6.05 13.42 -3.76
N MET A 369 5.27 14.15 -2.97
CA MET A 369 5.31 15.61 -2.96
C MET A 369 6.67 16.11 -2.48
N ILE A 370 7.17 15.60 -1.35
CA ILE A 370 8.50 15.94 -0.83
C ILE A 370 9.56 15.54 -1.87
N GLY A 371 9.50 14.31 -2.40
CA GLY A 371 10.42 13.84 -3.43
C GLY A 371 10.41 14.72 -4.68
N GLY A 372 9.22 15.14 -5.14
CA GLY A 372 9.04 16.00 -6.29
C GLY A 372 9.66 17.40 -6.09
N VAL A 373 9.50 18.00 -4.91
CA VAL A 373 10.16 19.26 -4.56
C VAL A 373 11.69 19.08 -4.52
N LEU A 374 12.17 17.99 -3.94
CA LEU A 374 13.58 17.73 -3.79
C LEU A 374 14.26 17.31 -5.11
N LEU A 375 13.59 16.61 -6.01
CA LEU A 375 14.13 16.27 -7.33
C LEU A 375 14.04 17.41 -8.34
N ASN A 376 13.24 18.43 -8.08
CA ASN A 376 13.07 19.55 -8.99
C ASN A 376 14.16 20.61 -8.76
N ASN A 377 14.81 21.07 -9.82
CA ASN A 377 15.74 22.20 -9.80
C ASN A 377 15.18 23.36 -10.64
N GLN A 378 15.92 24.46 -10.72
CA GLN A 378 15.52 25.64 -11.50
C GLN A 378 15.38 25.39 -13.01
N PHE A 379 15.91 24.28 -13.51
CA PHE A 379 15.82 23.85 -14.92
C PHE A 379 14.76 22.77 -15.13
N ASN A 380 13.97 22.43 -14.10
CA ASN A 380 13.02 21.31 -14.09
C ASN A 380 13.63 19.98 -14.53
N SER A 381 14.90 19.77 -14.21
CA SER A 381 15.67 18.58 -14.58
C SER A 381 16.24 17.90 -13.31
N ILE A 382 16.70 16.67 -13.49
CA ILE A 382 17.31 15.86 -12.44
C ILE A 382 18.84 15.95 -12.62
N ASP A 383 19.55 16.12 -11.52
CA ASP A 383 20.99 16.11 -11.43
C ASP A 383 21.46 15.37 -10.16
N ASP A 384 22.75 15.19 -10.00
CA ASP A 384 23.33 14.49 -8.85
C ASP A 384 23.00 15.19 -7.52
N ALA A 385 22.89 16.51 -7.50
CA ALA A 385 22.56 17.25 -6.31
C ALA A 385 21.10 17.00 -5.87
N THR A 386 20.17 16.97 -6.85
CA THR A 386 18.75 16.68 -6.59
C THR A 386 18.53 15.22 -6.17
N VAL A 387 19.24 14.27 -6.77
CA VAL A 387 19.26 12.87 -6.35
C VAL A 387 19.75 12.74 -4.92
N ASN A 388 20.93 13.30 -4.62
CA ASN A 388 21.55 13.22 -3.30
C ASN A 388 20.61 13.78 -2.22
N ARG A 389 20.09 14.99 -2.39
CA ARG A 389 19.20 15.61 -1.39
C ARG A 389 17.90 14.81 -1.18
N THR A 390 17.36 14.17 -2.24
CA THR A 390 16.13 13.40 -2.13
C THR A 390 16.36 12.11 -1.35
N PHE A 391 17.37 11.32 -1.70
CA PHE A 391 17.64 10.06 -1.01
C PHE A 391 18.21 10.27 0.40
N PHE A 392 19.02 11.31 0.63
CA PHE A 392 19.49 11.64 1.98
C PHE A 392 18.35 12.13 2.87
N THR A 393 17.38 12.87 2.33
CA THR A 393 16.17 13.25 3.09
C THR A 393 15.35 12.00 3.44
N ALA A 394 15.16 11.08 2.52
CA ALA A 394 14.45 9.83 2.80
C ALA A 394 15.20 8.98 3.86
N SER A 395 16.54 8.91 3.76
CA SER A 395 17.40 8.26 4.76
C SER A 395 17.29 8.93 6.13
N ALA A 396 17.32 10.26 6.19
CA ALA A 396 17.19 11.02 7.44
C ALA A 396 15.82 10.81 8.11
N ILE A 397 14.73 10.79 7.33
CA ILE A 397 13.39 10.45 7.83
C ILE A 397 13.39 9.03 8.42
N MET A 398 14.05 8.08 7.76
CA MET A 398 14.12 6.71 8.25
C MET A 398 15.02 6.58 9.48
N ALA A 399 16.13 7.35 9.56
CA ALA A 399 16.95 7.44 10.75
C ALA A 399 16.17 8.05 11.94
N ALA A 400 15.33 9.05 11.70
CA ALA A 400 14.44 9.58 12.72
C ALA A 400 13.44 8.53 13.20
N ALA A 401 12.87 7.73 12.28
CA ALA A 401 12.01 6.60 12.64
C ALA A 401 12.76 5.57 13.50
N LEU A 402 14.02 5.27 13.18
CA LEU A 402 14.89 4.40 13.98
C LEU A 402 15.09 4.97 15.40
N LEU A 403 15.45 6.25 15.51
CA LEU A 403 15.66 6.89 16.82
C LEU A 403 14.38 6.84 17.67
N VAL A 404 13.22 7.18 17.10
CA VAL A 404 11.93 7.09 17.80
C VAL A 404 11.64 5.65 18.23
N SER A 405 11.92 4.66 17.37
CA SER A 405 11.70 3.24 17.71
C SER A 405 12.62 2.75 18.84
N LEU A 406 13.88 3.17 18.88
CA LEU A 406 14.82 2.85 19.95
C LEU A 406 14.38 3.42 21.32
N PHE A 407 13.82 4.64 21.33
CA PHE A 407 13.24 5.21 22.55
C PHE A 407 12.03 4.41 23.01
N ALA A 408 11.14 4.00 22.07
CA ALA A 408 9.96 3.20 22.38
C ALA A 408 10.33 1.82 22.98
N VAL A 409 11.34 1.14 22.42
CA VAL A 409 11.83 -0.16 22.91
C VAL A 409 12.36 -0.03 24.33
N ARG A 410 13.15 1.01 24.63
CA ARG A 410 13.68 1.27 25.99
C ARG A 410 12.54 1.46 27.01
N VAL A 411 11.51 2.22 26.65
CA VAL A 411 10.37 2.49 27.55
C VAL A 411 9.58 1.21 27.83
N VAL A 412 9.34 0.36 26.84
CA VAL A 412 8.62 -0.91 27.03
C VAL A 412 9.41 -1.88 27.89
N ARG A 413 10.73 -1.98 27.71
CA ARG A 413 11.60 -2.85 28.49
C ARG A 413 11.66 -2.45 29.96
N ASN A 414 11.78 -1.14 30.24
CA ASN A 414 11.80 -0.64 31.63
C ASN A 414 10.50 -0.88 32.38
N VAL A 415 9.34 -0.93 31.69
CA VAL A 415 8.05 -1.25 32.31
C VAL A 415 7.93 -2.74 32.65
N GLN A 416 8.53 -3.62 31.82
CA GLN A 416 8.54 -5.07 32.08
C GLN A 416 9.53 -5.49 33.17
N GLU A 417 10.58 -4.70 33.44
CA GLU A 417 11.54 -4.96 34.52
C GLU A 417 11.05 -4.44 35.88
N ILE A 418 9.97 -3.64 35.93
CA ILE A 418 9.38 -3.05 37.16
C ILE A 418 8.09 -3.80 37.56
N SER A 419 7.48 -4.60 36.66
CA SER A 419 6.31 -5.46 36.94
C SER A 419 6.73 -6.90 37.25
#